data_5c8bce847dcc9ea9b5b9998ed2045197
#
_entry.id   5c8bce847dcc9ea9b5b9998ed2045197
#
_cell.length_a   1.000
_cell.length_b   1.000
_cell.length_c   1.000
_cell.angle_alpha   90.00
_cell.angle_beta   90.00
_cell.angle_gamma   90.00
#
_symmetry.space_group_name_H-M   'P 1'
#
loop_
_entity.id
_entity.type
_entity.pdbx_description
1 polymer ?
#
loop_
_entity_poly.entity_id
_entity_poly.type
_entity_poly.pdbx_seq_one_letter_code
_entity_poly.pdbx_strand_id
1 'polypeptide(L)'
;MKKHRLPYMVAGAVLFAALFTGCTNERLEDELDFRKIGINSMQSGDYEGAVAAFNSALSQCVGKITDTELDICYYKAAAQYAGGDIEGALATYQAMIDYDEENGNAYYLHGCLSLKQQDTDTAKKDFANAVKY
;
A
#
# COMPACT_ATOMS: atom_id res chain seq x y z
N MET A 1 55.51 -22.86 -13.53
CA MET A 1 55.00 -21.54 -13.16
C MET A 1 53.47 -21.60 -13.08
N LYS A 2 52.93 -21.78 -11.87
CA LYS A 2 51.47 -21.73 -11.65
C LYS A 2 51.08 -20.28 -11.35
N LYS A 3 50.36 -19.63 -12.27
CA LYS A 3 49.75 -18.33 -12.02
C LYS A 3 48.52 -18.51 -11.16
N HIS A 4 48.59 -18.08 -9.91
CA HIS A 4 47.44 -17.91 -9.05
C HIS A 4 46.54 -16.78 -9.60
N ARG A 5 45.46 -17.14 -10.29
CA ARG A 5 44.39 -16.25 -10.60
C ARG A 5 43.16 -16.66 -9.76
N LEU A 6 43.10 -16.10 -8.58
CA LEU A 6 41.85 -15.93 -7.78
C LEU A 6 42.24 -15.05 -6.60
N PRO A 7 41.70 -13.86 -6.48
CA PRO A 7 40.57 -13.65 -5.58
C PRO A 7 39.58 -12.52 -5.97
N TYR A 8 39.62 -12.04 -7.20
CA TYR A 8 38.78 -10.85 -7.52
C TYR A 8 37.29 -11.13 -7.79
N MET A 9 36.91 -12.38 -8.03
CA MET A 9 35.50 -12.72 -8.29
C MET A 9 34.64 -12.79 -7.03
N VAL A 10 35.23 -13.07 -5.88
CA VAL A 10 34.47 -13.20 -4.61
C VAL A 10 34.16 -11.83 -4.00
N ALA A 11 35.06 -10.87 -4.17
CA ALA A 11 34.88 -9.50 -3.65
C ALA A 11 33.74 -8.75 -4.38
N GLY A 12 33.60 -8.96 -5.71
CA GLY A 12 32.54 -8.32 -6.50
C GLY A 12 31.13 -8.82 -6.17
N ALA A 13 30.98 -10.12 -5.90
CA ALA A 13 29.68 -10.70 -5.58
C ALA A 13 29.18 -10.27 -4.18
N VAL A 14 30.07 -10.16 -3.21
CA VAL A 14 29.72 -9.72 -1.84
C VAL A 14 29.38 -8.22 -1.82
N LEU A 15 30.10 -7.39 -2.57
CA LEU A 15 29.81 -5.96 -2.69
C LEU A 15 28.45 -5.71 -3.38
N PHE A 16 28.11 -6.52 -4.38
CA PHE A 16 26.83 -6.39 -5.10
C PHE A 16 25.65 -6.81 -4.22
N ALA A 17 25.81 -7.86 -3.40
CA ALA A 17 24.79 -8.29 -2.44
C ALA A 17 24.57 -7.24 -1.33
N ALA A 18 25.63 -6.60 -0.84
CA ALA A 18 25.54 -5.55 0.18
C ALA A 18 24.85 -4.28 -0.33
N LEU A 19 25.06 -3.92 -1.60
CA LEU A 19 24.36 -2.79 -2.21
C LEU A 19 22.87 -3.07 -2.41
N PHE A 20 22.51 -4.32 -2.72
CA PHE A 20 21.09 -4.70 -2.91
C PHE A 20 20.32 -4.78 -1.58
N THR A 21 20.95 -5.28 -0.53
CA THR A 21 20.33 -5.34 0.82
C THR A 21 20.22 -3.95 1.45
N GLY A 22 21.15 -3.05 1.20
CA GLY A 22 21.08 -1.64 1.64
C GLY A 22 19.89 -0.91 1.02
N CYS A 23 19.72 -1.00 -0.30
CA CYS A 23 18.62 -0.34 -1.01
C CYS A 23 17.22 -0.86 -0.60
N THR A 24 17.07 -2.15 -0.28
CA THR A 24 15.78 -2.72 0.15
C THR A 24 15.41 -2.30 1.57
N ASN A 25 16.36 -2.23 2.49
CA ASN A 25 16.12 -1.77 3.85
C ASN A 25 15.80 -0.26 3.90
N GLU A 26 16.54 0.56 3.15
CA GLU A 26 16.32 2.00 3.06
C GLU A 26 14.91 2.31 2.52
N ARG A 27 14.46 1.59 1.49
CA ARG A 27 13.09 1.76 0.94
C ARG A 27 12.00 1.36 1.93
N LEU A 28 12.20 0.31 2.72
CA LEU A 28 11.25 -0.08 3.74
C LEU A 28 11.19 0.95 4.87
N GLU A 29 12.32 1.53 5.26
CA GLU A 29 12.36 2.62 6.23
C GLU A 29 11.62 3.84 5.70
N ASP A 30 11.87 4.25 4.46
CA ASP A 30 11.17 5.37 3.80
C ASP A 30 9.66 5.12 3.71
N GLU A 31 9.23 3.91 3.36
CA GLU A 31 7.83 3.54 3.31
C GLU A 31 7.14 3.69 4.67
N LEU A 32 7.76 3.18 5.73
CA LEU A 32 7.22 3.27 7.09
C LEU A 32 7.22 4.71 7.61
N ASP A 33 8.20 5.52 7.24
CA ASP A 33 8.26 6.93 7.61
C ASP A 33 7.16 7.71 6.89
N PHE A 34 6.94 7.51 5.59
CA PHE A 34 5.82 8.13 4.87
C PHE A 34 4.46 7.68 5.42
N ARG A 35 4.31 6.39 5.77
CA ARG A 35 3.10 5.89 6.44
C ARG A 35 2.84 6.63 7.74
N LYS A 36 3.85 6.83 8.57
CA LYS A 36 3.75 7.57 9.83
C LYS A 36 3.40 9.04 9.62
N ILE A 37 4.00 9.69 8.62
CA ILE A 37 3.66 11.06 8.23
C ILE A 37 2.18 11.14 7.85
N GLY A 38 1.69 10.21 7.01
CA GLY A 38 0.29 10.16 6.61
C GLY A 38 -0.67 10.02 7.78
N ILE A 39 -0.37 9.13 8.75
CA ILE A 39 -1.19 8.96 9.95
C ILE A 39 -1.21 10.24 10.79
N ASN A 40 -0.07 10.90 10.98
CA ASN A 40 0.02 12.16 11.71
C ASN A 40 -0.78 13.29 11.03
N SER A 41 -0.72 13.35 9.69
CA SER A 41 -1.51 14.29 8.89
C SER A 41 -3.01 14.05 9.05
N MET A 42 -3.46 12.79 9.05
CA MET A 42 -4.87 12.45 9.34
C MET A 42 -5.29 12.95 10.73
N GLN A 43 -4.46 12.75 11.75
CA GLN A 43 -4.75 13.17 13.14
C GLN A 43 -4.86 14.69 13.27
N SER A 44 -4.13 15.44 12.45
CA SER A 44 -4.21 16.91 12.40
C SER A 44 -5.32 17.44 11.48
N GLY A 45 -6.04 16.56 10.77
CA GLY A 45 -7.09 16.92 9.82
C GLY A 45 -6.56 17.35 8.45
N ASP A 46 -5.27 17.19 8.18
CA ASP A 46 -4.66 17.41 6.86
C ASP A 46 -4.82 16.14 6.01
N TYR A 47 -6.02 15.93 5.49
CA TYR A 47 -6.34 14.72 4.73
C TYR A 47 -5.66 14.71 3.36
N GLU A 48 -5.46 15.85 2.73
CA GLU A 48 -4.74 15.94 1.45
C GLU A 48 -3.26 15.59 1.65
N GLY A 49 -2.62 16.15 2.67
CA GLY A 49 -1.25 15.79 3.04
C GLY A 49 -1.12 14.33 3.43
N ALA A 50 -2.13 13.76 4.11
CA ALA A 50 -2.16 12.34 4.43
C ALA A 50 -2.17 11.46 3.17
N VAL A 51 -3.05 11.75 2.21
CA VAL A 51 -3.12 11.01 0.93
C VAL A 51 -1.80 11.12 0.16
N ALA A 52 -1.19 12.30 0.12
CA ALA A 52 0.11 12.50 -0.53
C ALA A 52 1.21 11.66 0.13
N ALA A 53 1.25 11.60 1.47
CA ALA A 53 2.21 10.79 2.20
C ALA A 53 1.99 9.29 1.97
N PHE A 54 0.74 8.81 2.00
CA PHE A 54 0.44 7.39 1.68
C PHE A 54 0.79 7.03 0.25
N ASN A 55 0.58 7.92 -0.73
CA ASN A 55 1.04 7.71 -2.10
C ASN A 55 2.57 7.61 -2.18
N SER A 56 3.30 8.44 -1.42
CA SER A 56 4.75 8.37 -1.32
C SER A 56 5.21 7.04 -0.71
N ALA A 57 4.54 6.56 0.35
CA ALA A 57 4.80 5.26 0.94
C ALA A 57 4.61 4.13 -0.08
N LEU A 58 3.46 4.08 -0.75
CA LEU A 58 3.16 3.06 -1.76
C LEU A 58 4.11 3.09 -2.96
N SER A 59 4.69 4.26 -3.28
CA SER A 59 5.70 4.38 -4.35
C SER A 59 7.03 3.72 -4.02
N GLN A 60 7.31 3.43 -2.74
CA GLN A 60 8.49 2.69 -2.31
C GLN A 60 8.35 1.18 -2.51
N CYS A 61 7.12 0.68 -2.64
CA CYS A 61 6.86 -0.73 -2.88
C CYS A 61 7.51 -1.21 -4.18
N VAL A 62 8.33 -2.24 -4.08
CA VAL A 62 8.97 -2.89 -5.23
C VAL A 62 8.75 -4.39 -5.16
N GLY A 63 7.96 -4.89 -6.08
CA GLY A 63 7.68 -6.32 -6.19
C GLY A 63 6.35 -6.71 -5.58
N LYS A 64 6.36 -7.62 -4.60
CA LYS A 64 5.12 -8.17 -4.04
C LYS A 64 4.50 -7.22 -3.01
N ILE A 65 3.20 -6.97 -3.14
CA ILE A 65 2.40 -6.28 -2.13
C ILE A 65 2.34 -7.15 -0.86
N THR A 66 2.59 -6.54 0.28
CA THR A 66 2.53 -7.17 1.60
C THR A 66 1.38 -6.60 2.44
N ASP A 67 1.23 -7.09 3.67
CA ASP A 67 0.23 -6.56 4.61
C ASP A 67 0.46 -5.07 4.94
N THR A 68 1.70 -4.59 4.81
CA THR A 68 2.04 -3.18 5.03
C THR A 68 1.41 -2.28 3.98
N GLU A 69 1.56 -2.61 2.70
CA GLU A 69 0.97 -1.83 1.61
C GLU A 69 -0.56 -1.90 1.63
N LEU A 70 -1.13 -3.05 1.99
CA LEU A 70 -2.58 -3.17 2.17
C LEU A 70 -3.08 -2.28 3.30
N ASP A 71 -2.37 -2.25 4.44
CA ASP A 71 -2.68 -1.36 5.56
C ASP A 71 -2.58 0.12 5.16
N ILE A 72 -1.56 0.51 4.40
CA ILE A 72 -1.42 1.86 3.85
C ILE A 72 -2.59 2.21 2.93
N CYS A 73 -3.06 1.28 2.10
CA CYS A 73 -4.24 1.49 1.24
C CYS A 73 -5.51 1.74 2.07
N TYR A 74 -5.71 1.03 3.19
CA TYR A 74 -6.83 1.29 4.09
C TYR A 74 -6.77 2.69 4.68
N TYR A 75 -5.61 3.14 5.17
CA TYR A 75 -5.43 4.51 5.67
C TYR A 75 -5.64 5.56 4.58
N LYS A 76 -5.12 5.32 3.37
CA LYS A 76 -5.32 6.21 2.22
C LYS A 76 -6.80 6.39 1.91
N ALA A 77 -7.55 5.28 1.79
CA ALA A 77 -8.99 5.35 1.52
C ALA A 77 -9.75 6.07 2.63
N ALA A 78 -9.38 5.83 3.90
CA ALA A 78 -9.96 6.54 5.04
C ALA A 78 -9.67 8.05 4.99
N ALA A 79 -8.44 8.46 4.63
CA ALA A 79 -8.06 9.86 4.46
C ALA A 79 -8.83 10.52 3.30
N GLN A 80 -8.95 9.83 2.16
CA GLN A 80 -9.75 10.29 1.03
C GLN A 80 -11.21 10.51 1.42
N TYR A 81 -11.81 9.54 2.09
CA TYR A 81 -13.19 9.67 2.60
C TYR A 81 -13.35 10.84 3.57
N ALA A 82 -12.46 10.96 4.56
CA ALA A 82 -12.50 12.03 5.56
C ALA A 82 -12.28 13.42 4.93
N GLY A 83 -11.49 13.50 3.87
CA GLY A 83 -11.27 14.72 3.08
C GLY A 83 -12.39 15.03 2.07
N GLY A 84 -13.42 14.16 1.97
CA GLY A 84 -14.55 14.32 1.06
C GLY A 84 -14.34 13.74 -0.36
N ASP A 85 -13.19 13.11 -0.63
CA ASP A 85 -12.90 12.42 -1.89
C ASP A 85 -13.47 10.99 -1.85
N ILE A 86 -14.80 10.88 -1.96
CA ILE A 86 -15.48 9.58 -1.90
C ILE A 86 -15.15 8.72 -3.11
N GLU A 87 -15.04 9.33 -4.30
CA GLU A 87 -14.66 8.62 -5.52
C GLU A 87 -13.25 8.03 -5.43
N GLY A 88 -12.30 8.80 -4.89
CA GLY A 88 -10.95 8.31 -4.65
C GLY A 88 -10.92 7.15 -3.65
N ALA A 89 -11.71 7.23 -2.57
CA ALA A 89 -11.82 6.15 -1.59
C ALA A 89 -12.41 4.88 -2.20
N LEU A 90 -13.49 4.99 -3.00
CA LEU A 90 -14.07 3.88 -3.75
C LEU A 90 -13.03 3.25 -4.69
N ALA A 91 -12.32 4.06 -5.47
CA ALA A 91 -11.28 3.57 -6.37
C ALA A 91 -10.15 2.84 -5.63
N THR A 92 -9.77 3.32 -4.44
CA THR A 92 -8.74 2.66 -3.61
C THR A 92 -9.23 1.30 -3.11
N TYR A 93 -10.45 1.19 -2.59
CA TYR A 93 -11.01 -0.10 -2.18
C TYR A 93 -11.22 -1.05 -3.36
N GLN A 94 -11.66 -0.55 -4.53
CA GLN A 94 -11.78 -1.37 -5.74
C GLN A 94 -10.42 -1.95 -6.16
N ALA A 95 -9.35 -1.15 -6.12
CA ALA A 95 -8.00 -1.64 -6.42
C ALA A 95 -7.53 -2.74 -5.45
N MET A 96 -7.93 -2.65 -4.16
CA MET A 96 -7.65 -3.70 -3.18
C MET A 96 -8.41 -4.99 -3.48
N ILE A 97 -9.68 -4.88 -3.90
CA ILE A 97 -10.52 -6.01 -4.33
C ILE A 97 -9.93 -6.65 -5.59
N ASP A 98 -9.50 -5.85 -6.58
CA ASP A 98 -8.91 -6.34 -7.82
C ASP A 98 -7.59 -7.08 -7.58
N TYR A 99 -6.85 -6.68 -6.54
CA TYR A 99 -5.63 -7.36 -6.12
C TYR A 99 -5.90 -8.67 -5.37
N ASP A 100 -6.89 -8.66 -4.47
CA ASP A 100 -7.30 -9.81 -3.66
C ASP A 100 -8.84 -9.92 -3.64
N GLU A 101 -9.36 -10.76 -4.51
CA GLU A 101 -10.80 -10.99 -4.66
C GLU A 101 -11.46 -11.66 -3.42
N GLU A 102 -10.66 -12.11 -2.46
CA GLU A 102 -11.13 -12.69 -1.19
C GLU A 102 -11.04 -11.69 -0.02
N ASN A 103 -10.70 -10.42 -0.28
CA ASN A 103 -10.62 -9.36 0.73
C ASN A 103 -12.02 -8.89 1.17
N GLY A 104 -12.65 -9.65 2.06
CA GLY A 104 -13.98 -9.34 2.57
C GLY A 104 -14.08 -7.96 3.23
N ASN A 105 -13.01 -7.49 3.88
CA ASN A 105 -13.01 -6.16 4.51
C ASN A 105 -13.04 -5.02 3.48
N ALA A 106 -12.32 -5.17 2.36
CA ALA A 106 -12.37 -4.20 1.27
C ALA A 106 -13.76 -4.15 0.63
N TYR A 107 -14.40 -5.30 0.41
CA TYR A 107 -15.80 -5.35 -0.05
C TYR A 107 -16.75 -4.65 0.92
N TYR A 108 -16.62 -4.91 2.22
CA TYR A 108 -17.47 -4.27 3.22
C TYR A 108 -17.36 -2.74 3.16
N LEU A 109 -16.13 -2.22 3.16
CA LEU A 109 -15.90 -0.78 3.16
C LEU A 109 -16.30 -0.12 1.83
N HIS A 110 -16.05 -0.77 0.69
CA HIS A 110 -16.52 -0.33 -0.62
C HIS A 110 -18.05 -0.28 -0.67
N GLY A 111 -18.74 -1.32 -0.18
CA GLY A 111 -20.19 -1.37 -0.08
C GLY A 111 -20.76 -0.28 0.81
N CYS A 112 -20.13 0.05 1.94
CA CYS A 112 -20.54 1.15 2.80
C CYS A 112 -20.49 2.50 2.08
N LEU A 113 -19.44 2.75 1.28
CA LEU A 113 -19.34 3.99 0.51
C LEU A 113 -20.31 4.02 -0.67
N SER A 114 -20.47 2.89 -1.37
CA SER A 114 -21.47 2.75 -2.45
C SER A 114 -22.89 3.07 -1.95
N LEU A 115 -23.24 2.58 -0.74
CA LEU A 115 -24.50 2.90 -0.12
C LEU A 115 -24.66 4.40 0.18
N LYS A 116 -23.59 5.08 0.61
CA LYS A 116 -23.60 6.54 0.81
C LYS A 116 -23.81 7.31 -0.50
N GLN A 117 -23.33 6.77 -1.61
CA GLN A 117 -23.53 7.31 -2.96
C GLN A 117 -24.89 6.89 -3.55
N GLN A 118 -25.74 6.20 -2.78
CA GLN A 118 -27.04 5.68 -3.19
C GLN A 118 -26.95 4.59 -4.28
N ASP A 119 -25.78 4.02 -4.52
CA ASP A 119 -25.59 2.84 -5.36
C ASP A 119 -25.88 1.58 -4.56
N THR A 120 -27.18 1.30 -4.40
CA THR A 120 -27.67 0.17 -3.60
C THR A 120 -27.37 -1.18 -4.24
N ASP A 121 -27.24 -1.25 -5.56
CA ASP A 121 -26.99 -2.50 -6.27
C ASP A 121 -25.53 -2.95 -6.09
N THR A 122 -24.58 -2.04 -6.22
CA THR A 122 -23.17 -2.31 -5.89
C THR A 122 -23.01 -2.65 -4.41
N ALA A 123 -23.63 -1.87 -3.52
CA ALA A 123 -23.55 -2.14 -2.08
C ALA A 123 -24.05 -3.54 -1.69
N LYS A 124 -25.15 -4.01 -2.28
CA LYS A 124 -25.67 -5.38 -2.02
C LYS A 124 -24.70 -6.46 -2.46
N LYS A 125 -24.07 -6.31 -3.63
CA LYS A 125 -23.07 -7.26 -4.14
C LYS A 125 -21.85 -7.30 -3.23
N ASP A 126 -21.38 -6.14 -2.80
CA ASP A 126 -20.21 -6.01 -1.94
C ASP A 126 -20.46 -6.63 -0.57
N PHE A 127 -21.62 -6.37 0.05
CA PHE A 127 -21.96 -6.99 1.32
C PHE A 127 -22.11 -8.51 1.21
N ALA A 128 -22.63 -9.02 0.08
CA ALA A 128 -22.68 -10.46 -0.15
C ALA A 128 -21.28 -11.07 -0.25
N ASN A 129 -20.33 -10.41 -0.93
CA ASN A 129 -18.95 -10.84 -1.00
C ASN A 129 -18.22 -10.70 0.35
N ALA A 130 -18.48 -9.62 1.10
CA ALA A 130 -17.92 -9.43 2.43
C ALA A 130 -18.33 -10.52 3.44
N VAL A 131 -19.53 -11.09 3.28
CA VAL A 131 -20.00 -12.22 4.12
C VAL A 131 -19.42 -13.55 3.65
N LYS A 132 -19.11 -13.66 2.35
CA LYS A 132 -18.55 -14.88 1.75
C LYS A 132 -17.08 -15.08 2.11
N TYR A 133 -16.32 -14.01 2.22
CA TYR A 133 -14.88 -14.00 2.44
C TYR A 133 -14.52 -13.41 3.81
#